data_437823c6501f1b4e6e287303ba46f887
#
_entry.id   437823c6501f1b4e6e287303ba46f887
#
_cell.length_a   1.000
_cell.length_b   1.000
_cell.length_c   1.000
_cell.angle_alpha   90.00
_cell.angle_beta   90.00
_cell.angle_gamma   90.00
#
_symmetry.space_group_name_H-M   'P 1'
#
loop_
_entity.id
_entity.type
_entity.pdbx_description
1 polymer ?
#
loop_
_entity_poly.entity_id
_entity_poly.type
_entity_poly.pdbx_seq_one_letter_code
_entity_poly.pdbx_strand_id
1 'polypeptide(L)'
;MPISSRLLIAAAAWMLVTGLLASGHGADKSRADEFQAMAQDSIVPPDSQLEPVWNEGEFTEGPIVAGDGAILFSDIGDRIMRFDPVGKQTTEFRAPSGKSNGLKFNAKGELIACEGAGAGGNRRISITDTSGKVRSLADRYHGKRFNSPNDLAIAPSGDVYFTDPRYVGDDPRELDFEGVFLVKPNGTVQVATRDVEKPNGIIVTPDGKTVYVSDNNSRADGNHQLLSFMVQPDGTLADKGVLFDFGPNRRAIDGMTLDAEGNIYATAGRGKEAGVYVFSAHGAPLAFIATPGDPTNCVFGVGGEATTLYVTSATMQPAAAGMRPPYGLYRIRLIKPGYRLFPKG
;
A
#
# COMPACT_ATOMS: atom_id res chain seq x y z
N MET A 1 43.99 -81.44 17.02
CA MET A 1 45.13 -80.91 16.23
C MET A 1 44.61 -79.80 15.36
N PRO A 2 45.23 -78.64 15.39
CA PRO A 2 44.60 -77.38 14.94
C PRO A 2 44.95 -77.05 13.48
N ILE A 3 44.03 -76.35 12.78
CA ILE A 3 44.36 -75.57 11.61
C ILE A 3 43.70 -74.23 11.72
N SER A 4 44.54 -73.24 11.69
CA SER A 4 44.23 -71.82 11.70
C SER A 4 43.60 -71.35 10.38
N SER A 5 42.61 -70.50 10.44
CA SER A 5 42.12 -69.75 9.30
C SER A 5 42.11 -68.25 9.65
N ARG A 6 42.79 -67.48 8.80
CA ARG A 6 42.96 -66.02 8.86
C ARG A 6 41.68 -65.35 8.40
N LEU A 7 41.18 -64.40 9.22
CA LEU A 7 40.13 -63.44 8.87
C LEU A 7 40.71 -62.38 7.92
N LEU A 8 40.01 -62.18 6.76
CA LEU A 8 40.12 -61.00 5.95
C LEU A 8 38.98 -60.06 6.33
N ILE A 9 39.36 -58.89 6.82
CA ILE A 9 38.43 -57.82 7.17
C ILE A 9 38.25 -56.97 5.90
N ALA A 10 37.05 -56.99 5.33
CA ALA A 10 36.63 -56.06 4.28
C ALA A 10 35.98 -54.83 4.97
N ALA A 11 36.62 -53.68 4.86
CA ALA A 11 36.05 -52.42 5.32
C ALA A 11 35.04 -51.93 4.31
N ALA A 12 33.76 -51.92 4.66
CA ALA A 12 32.70 -51.24 3.91
C ALA A 12 32.65 -49.78 4.34
N ALA A 13 33.03 -48.91 3.45
CA ALA A 13 32.84 -47.45 3.63
C ALA A 13 31.39 -47.09 3.50
N TRP A 14 30.75 -46.67 4.57
CA TRP A 14 29.44 -46.05 4.55
C TRP A 14 29.62 -44.55 4.23
N MET A 15 29.20 -44.14 3.02
CA MET A 15 29.01 -42.74 2.70
C MET A 15 27.72 -42.26 3.39
N LEU A 16 27.86 -41.47 4.45
CA LEU A 16 26.78 -40.66 4.99
C LEU A 16 26.47 -39.55 3.95
N VAL A 17 25.37 -39.69 3.22
CA VAL A 17 24.76 -38.57 2.52
C VAL A 17 24.01 -37.76 3.56
N THR A 18 24.64 -36.72 4.10
CA THR A 18 23.94 -35.69 4.88
C THR A 18 23.09 -34.88 3.91
N GLY A 19 21.81 -35.20 3.83
CA GLY A 19 20.83 -34.33 3.19
C GLY A 19 20.80 -32.98 3.95
N LEU A 20 21.30 -31.92 3.32
CA LEU A 20 20.99 -30.56 3.74
C LEU A 20 19.50 -30.35 3.50
N LEU A 21 18.71 -30.45 4.57
CA LEU A 21 17.42 -29.82 4.62
C LEU A 21 17.66 -28.31 4.56
N ALA A 22 17.34 -27.71 3.44
CA ALA A 22 17.26 -26.26 3.33
C ALA A 22 16.16 -25.81 4.29
N SER A 23 16.55 -25.46 5.51
CA SER A 23 15.72 -24.69 6.42
C SER A 23 15.43 -23.37 5.73
N GLY A 24 14.15 -23.16 5.39
CA GLY A 24 13.68 -21.85 4.92
C GLY A 24 14.20 -20.78 5.87
N HIS A 25 14.99 -19.86 5.33
CA HIS A 25 15.44 -18.69 6.05
C HIS A 25 14.21 -17.83 6.32
N GLY A 26 13.65 -17.90 7.51
CA GLY A 26 12.93 -16.79 8.07
C GLY A 26 13.89 -15.59 8.01
N ALA A 27 13.50 -14.52 7.30
CA ALA A 27 14.29 -13.32 7.25
C ALA A 27 14.65 -12.90 8.67
N ASP A 28 15.93 -12.69 8.92
CA ASP A 28 16.42 -12.23 10.23
C ASP A 28 15.84 -10.83 10.46
N LYS A 29 14.81 -10.77 11.31
CA LYS A 29 14.10 -9.52 11.67
C LYS A 29 15.02 -8.51 12.39
N SER A 30 16.28 -8.86 12.68
CA SER A 30 17.25 -7.99 13.35
C SER A 30 17.97 -7.02 12.41
N ARG A 31 17.92 -7.22 11.10
CA ARG A 31 18.65 -6.43 10.11
C ARG A 31 17.69 -5.53 9.33
N ALA A 32 17.59 -4.27 9.76
CA ALA A 32 16.96 -3.22 8.99
C ALA A 32 17.84 -2.80 7.82
N ASP A 33 17.22 -2.54 6.67
CA ASP A 33 17.90 -1.90 5.56
C ASP A 33 18.12 -0.41 5.87
N GLU A 34 19.27 0.14 5.52
CA GLU A 34 19.55 1.57 5.65
C GLU A 34 19.13 2.28 4.36
N PHE A 35 18.19 3.22 4.48
CA PHE A 35 17.75 4.01 3.33
C PHE A 35 18.77 5.13 3.02
N GLN A 36 19.50 4.97 1.93
CA GLN A 36 20.42 5.97 1.40
C GLN A 36 20.00 6.36 -0.01
N ALA A 37 19.49 7.57 -0.18
CA ALA A 37 19.06 8.07 -1.49
C ALA A 37 20.24 8.14 -2.47
N MET A 38 20.19 7.36 -3.56
CA MET A 38 21.26 7.24 -4.54
C MET A 38 21.06 8.11 -5.80
N ALA A 39 19.85 8.65 -5.98
CA ALA A 39 19.46 9.35 -7.21
C ALA A 39 18.55 10.56 -6.92
N GLN A 40 18.73 11.24 -5.78
CA GLN A 40 17.88 12.33 -5.29
C GLN A 40 17.61 13.37 -6.39
N ASP A 41 18.64 13.89 -7.03
CA ASP A 41 18.54 14.96 -8.01
C ASP A 41 17.93 14.53 -9.36
N SER A 42 17.80 13.22 -9.59
CA SER A 42 17.10 12.68 -10.77
C SER A 42 15.60 12.49 -10.57
N ILE A 43 15.13 12.65 -9.33
CA ILE A 43 13.73 12.49 -8.91
C ILE A 43 13.16 13.85 -8.45
N VAL A 44 13.89 14.54 -7.58
CA VAL A 44 13.45 15.79 -6.93
C VAL A 44 14.27 16.95 -7.46
N PRO A 45 13.67 17.92 -8.17
CA PRO A 45 14.38 19.16 -8.55
C PRO A 45 14.92 19.88 -7.32
N PRO A 46 16.13 20.48 -7.36
CA PRO A 46 16.76 21.11 -6.19
C PRO A 46 15.92 22.20 -5.51
N ASP A 47 15.12 22.93 -6.29
CA ASP A 47 14.26 24.00 -5.78
C ASP A 47 12.83 23.57 -5.44
N SER A 48 12.52 22.28 -5.58
CA SER A 48 11.18 21.77 -5.29
C SER A 48 10.93 21.69 -3.79
N GLN A 49 9.79 22.20 -3.36
CA GLN A 49 9.34 22.17 -1.97
C GLN A 49 7.94 21.58 -1.89
N LEU A 50 7.66 20.89 -0.78
CA LEU A 50 6.34 20.39 -0.49
C LEU A 50 5.46 21.56 -0.01
N GLU A 51 4.39 21.85 -0.75
CA GLU A 51 3.46 22.95 -0.50
C GLU A 51 2.13 22.43 0.04
N PRO A 52 1.54 23.01 1.11
CA PRO A 52 0.19 22.70 1.54
C PRO A 52 -0.83 23.25 0.53
N VAL A 53 -1.84 22.43 0.19
CA VAL A 53 -2.97 22.85 -0.64
C VAL A 53 -4.29 22.82 0.13
N TRP A 54 -4.37 22.03 1.19
CA TRP A 54 -5.49 21.99 2.14
C TRP A 54 -5.02 21.36 3.46
N ASN A 55 -5.56 21.79 4.62
CA ASN A 55 -5.06 21.39 5.95
C ASN A 55 -6.15 21.34 7.05
N GLU A 56 -7.40 21.06 6.68
CA GLU A 56 -8.55 21.06 7.59
C GLU A 56 -9.14 19.65 7.82
N GLY A 57 -8.35 18.59 7.56
CA GLY A 57 -8.77 17.20 7.70
C GLY A 57 -8.58 16.65 9.10
N GLU A 58 -9.40 15.65 9.43
CA GLU A 58 -9.22 14.85 10.65
C GLU A 58 -8.12 13.78 10.44
N PHE A 59 -8.17 13.07 9.31
CA PHE A 59 -7.20 12.05 8.90
C PHE A 59 -7.33 11.79 7.40
N THR A 60 -6.49 12.44 6.60
CA THR A 60 -6.57 12.33 5.14
C THR A 60 -5.87 11.08 4.61
N GLU A 61 -6.48 10.43 3.62
CA GLU A 61 -6.05 9.16 3.05
C GLU A 61 -6.46 9.00 1.58
N GLY A 62 -5.92 7.95 0.96
CA GLY A 62 -6.35 7.39 -0.32
C GLY A 62 -6.51 8.38 -1.46
N PRO A 63 -5.57 9.30 -1.72
CA PRO A 63 -5.72 10.27 -2.79
C PRO A 63 -5.74 9.59 -4.16
N ILE A 64 -6.61 10.08 -5.04
CA ILE A 64 -6.69 9.63 -6.44
C ILE A 64 -7.02 10.80 -7.37
N VAL A 65 -6.47 10.78 -8.57
CA VAL A 65 -6.77 11.78 -9.59
C VAL A 65 -8.01 11.39 -10.37
N ALA A 66 -8.97 12.31 -10.49
CA ALA A 66 -10.15 12.16 -11.31
C ALA A 66 -9.86 12.47 -12.80
N GLY A 67 -10.80 12.14 -13.69
CA GLY A 67 -10.67 12.34 -15.13
C GLY A 67 -10.50 13.80 -15.54
N ASP A 68 -11.06 14.72 -14.78
CA ASP A 68 -10.95 16.18 -14.98
C ASP A 68 -9.70 16.81 -14.33
N GLY A 69 -8.84 15.99 -13.72
CA GLY A 69 -7.61 16.43 -13.08
C GLY A 69 -7.74 16.82 -11.61
N ALA A 70 -8.94 16.79 -11.04
CA ALA A 70 -9.12 17.02 -9.61
C ALA A 70 -8.55 15.86 -8.78
N ILE A 71 -8.14 16.15 -7.56
CA ILE A 71 -7.65 15.16 -6.61
C ILE A 71 -8.76 14.87 -5.60
N LEU A 72 -9.28 13.63 -5.62
CA LEU A 72 -10.14 13.14 -4.56
C LEU A 72 -9.29 12.50 -3.48
N PHE A 73 -9.69 12.65 -2.23
CA PHE A 73 -9.06 11.99 -1.10
C PHE A 73 -10.07 11.75 0.02
N SER A 74 -9.90 10.67 0.75
CA SER A 74 -10.69 10.38 1.94
C SER A 74 -10.24 11.27 3.09
N ASP A 75 -11.20 11.84 3.82
CA ASP A 75 -11.02 12.29 5.19
C ASP A 75 -11.81 11.32 6.07
N ILE A 76 -11.10 10.43 6.77
CA ILE A 76 -11.69 9.24 7.43
C ILE A 76 -12.70 9.60 8.53
N GLY A 77 -12.85 10.88 8.85
CA GLY A 77 -13.95 11.43 9.62
C GLY A 77 -15.35 11.07 9.09
N ASP A 78 -15.50 10.67 7.86
CA ASP A 78 -16.67 10.15 7.12
C ASP A 78 -17.01 10.94 5.84
N ARG A 79 -16.01 11.49 5.17
CA ARG A 79 -16.20 12.22 3.90
C ARG A 79 -15.11 11.92 2.89
N ILE A 80 -15.43 12.12 1.61
CA ILE A 80 -14.46 12.20 0.52
C ILE A 80 -14.42 13.67 0.09
N MET A 81 -13.21 14.21 0.03
CA MET A 81 -12.93 15.58 -0.39
C MET A 81 -12.48 15.61 -1.86
N ARG A 82 -12.66 16.76 -2.51
CA ARG A 82 -12.24 17.01 -3.89
C ARG A 82 -11.49 18.34 -3.95
N PHE A 83 -10.20 18.27 -4.29
CA PHE A 83 -9.37 19.44 -4.55
C PHE A 83 -9.30 19.69 -6.06
N ASP A 84 -9.62 20.92 -6.49
CA ASP A 84 -9.45 21.41 -7.86
C ASP A 84 -8.09 22.14 -7.98
N PRO A 85 -7.09 21.59 -8.71
CA PRO A 85 -5.78 22.24 -8.86
C PRO A 85 -5.84 23.57 -9.61
N VAL A 86 -6.84 23.76 -10.48
CA VAL A 86 -7.00 25.00 -11.29
C VAL A 86 -7.67 26.09 -10.45
N GLY A 87 -8.80 25.78 -9.86
CA GLY A 87 -9.56 26.71 -9.01
C GLY A 87 -8.95 26.87 -7.62
N LYS A 88 -8.02 26.01 -7.22
CA LYS A 88 -7.37 25.97 -5.88
C LYS A 88 -8.41 25.91 -4.75
N GLN A 89 -9.46 25.14 -4.95
CA GLN A 89 -10.55 24.97 -3.99
C GLN A 89 -10.70 23.51 -3.60
N THR A 90 -10.98 23.28 -2.31
CA THR A 90 -11.35 21.97 -1.78
C THR A 90 -12.81 21.99 -1.38
N THR A 91 -13.58 21.03 -1.88
CA THR A 91 -15.01 20.86 -1.60
C THR A 91 -15.29 19.43 -1.15
N GLU A 92 -16.42 19.20 -0.50
CA GLU A 92 -16.91 17.86 -0.20
C GLU A 92 -17.43 17.22 -1.50
N PHE A 93 -16.94 16.00 -1.78
CA PHE A 93 -17.41 15.18 -2.90
C PHE A 93 -18.52 14.20 -2.48
N ARG A 94 -18.35 13.55 -1.30
CA ARG A 94 -19.32 12.58 -0.76
C ARG A 94 -19.28 12.53 0.75
N ALA A 95 -20.43 12.67 1.40
CA ALA A 95 -20.68 12.36 2.80
C ALA A 95 -22.10 11.81 2.96
N PRO A 96 -22.35 10.75 3.76
CA PRO A 96 -21.33 9.94 4.46
C PRO A 96 -20.51 9.10 3.46
N SER A 97 -19.22 8.90 3.79
CA SER A 97 -18.32 8.09 2.95
C SER A 97 -18.28 6.62 3.34
N GLY A 98 -18.84 6.26 4.51
CA GLY A 98 -18.74 4.93 5.09
C GLY A 98 -17.37 4.62 5.66
N LYS A 99 -16.66 5.64 6.17
CA LYS A 99 -15.26 5.56 6.61
C LYS A 99 -14.35 5.12 5.46
N SER A 100 -14.52 5.76 4.29
CA SER A 100 -13.65 5.48 3.14
C SER A 100 -12.18 5.74 3.46
N ASN A 101 -11.31 4.93 2.86
CA ASN A 101 -9.86 5.06 2.95
C ASN A 101 -9.29 5.07 1.52
N GLY A 102 -8.73 3.99 0.99
CA GLY A 102 -8.21 3.92 -0.37
C GLY A 102 -9.27 4.15 -1.43
N LEU A 103 -8.92 4.92 -2.48
CA LEU A 103 -9.78 5.29 -3.60
C LEU A 103 -9.10 4.98 -4.92
N LYS A 104 -9.82 4.44 -5.92
CA LYS A 104 -9.34 4.30 -7.30
C LYS A 104 -10.49 4.47 -8.29
N PHE A 105 -10.21 5.02 -9.46
CA PHE A 105 -11.15 5.01 -10.59
C PHE A 105 -10.92 3.79 -11.46
N ASN A 106 -12.00 3.13 -11.88
CA ASN A 106 -11.93 2.07 -12.89
C ASN A 106 -11.95 2.65 -14.32
N ALA A 107 -11.84 1.78 -15.34
CA ALA A 107 -11.85 2.18 -16.75
C ALA A 107 -13.15 2.84 -17.23
N LYS A 108 -14.24 2.72 -16.45
CA LYS A 108 -15.53 3.36 -16.73
C LYS A 108 -15.68 4.73 -16.07
N GLY A 109 -14.67 5.19 -15.32
CA GLY A 109 -14.76 6.42 -14.53
C GLY A 109 -15.61 6.27 -13.25
N GLU A 110 -15.92 5.04 -12.82
CA GLU A 110 -16.59 4.78 -11.56
C GLU A 110 -15.56 4.79 -10.41
N LEU A 111 -15.89 5.46 -9.30
CA LEU A 111 -15.04 5.50 -8.11
C LEU A 111 -15.22 4.25 -7.26
N ILE A 112 -14.14 3.49 -7.08
CA ILE A 112 -14.08 2.36 -6.15
C ILE A 112 -13.44 2.84 -4.84
N ALA A 113 -14.05 2.50 -3.71
CA ALA A 113 -13.57 2.88 -2.39
C ALA A 113 -13.51 1.70 -1.43
N CYS A 114 -12.44 1.62 -0.65
CA CYS A 114 -12.38 0.82 0.55
C CYS A 114 -13.13 1.53 1.67
N GLU A 115 -14.21 0.95 2.18
CA GLU A 115 -14.96 1.47 3.31
C GLU A 115 -14.61 0.64 4.56
N GLY A 116 -14.04 1.32 5.58
CA GLY A 116 -13.42 0.69 6.73
C GLY A 116 -14.40 0.29 7.85
N ALA A 117 -13.84 -0.03 9.01
CA ALA A 117 -14.55 -0.40 10.23
C ALA A 117 -14.77 0.81 11.16
N GLY A 118 -15.51 0.58 12.26
CA GLY A 118 -15.85 1.59 13.27
C GLY A 118 -17.22 2.22 13.05
N ALA A 119 -17.60 3.13 13.92
CA ALA A 119 -18.90 3.79 13.86
C ALA A 119 -19.09 4.54 12.52
N GLY A 120 -20.14 4.18 11.78
CA GLY A 120 -20.40 4.69 10.42
C GLY A 120 -19.68 3.94 9.29
N GLY A 121 -18.77 3.02 9.61
CA GLY A 121 -18.03 2.22 8.63
C GLY A 121 -18.85 1.05 8.07
N ASN A 122 -18.70 0.78 6.77
CA ASN A 122 -19.48 -0.25 6.10
C ASN A 122 -18.76 -1.60 5.94
N ARG A 123 -17.44 -1.62 6.08
CA ARG A 123 -16.58 -2.82 5.94
C ARG A 123 -16.80 -3.51 4.57
N ARG A 124 -16.66 -2.74 3.49
CA ARG A 124 -16.92 -3.20 2.13
C ARG A 124 -16.03 -2.51 1.09
N ILE A 125 -16.04 -3.04 -0.11
CA ILE A 125 -15.62 -2.33 -1.31
C ILE A 125 -16.88 -1.77 -1.98
N SER A 126 -16.95 -0.46 -2.16
CA SER A 126 -18.06 0.21 -2.84
C SER A 126 -17.69 0.71 -4.22
N ILE A 127 -18.69 0.90 -5.07
CA ILE A 127 -18.59 1.62 -6.34
C ILE A 127 -19.57 2.80 -6.30
N THR A 128 -19.07 3.97 -6.64
CA THR A 128 -19.88 5.15 -6.97
C THR A 128 -19.87 5.32 -8.49
N ASP A 129 -21.00 5.20 -9.14
CA ASP A 129 -21.11 5.40 -10.59
C ASP A 129 -21.03 6.88 -10.98
N THR A 130 -21.00 7.16 -12.28
CA THR A 130 -20.89 8.53 -12.81
C THR A 130 -22.13 9.39 -12.53
N SER A 131 -23.25 8.81 -12.08
CA SER A 131 -24.43 9.53 -11.58
C SER A 131 -24.39 9.83 -10.08
N GLY A 132 -23.34 9.37 -9.38
CA GLY A 132 -23.17 9.52 -7.93
C GLY A 132 -23.85 8.41 -7.10
N LYS A 133 -24.48 7.40 -7.74
CA LYS A 133 -25.13 6.30 -7.03
C LYS A 133 -24.09 5.32 -6.47
N VAL A 134 -24.16 5.07 -5.16
CA VAL A 134 -23.28 4.16 -4.44
C VAL A 134 -23.91 2.77 -4.34
N ARG A 135 -23.12 1.74 -4.64
CA ARG A 135 -23.46 0.33 -4.44
C ARG A 135 -22.31 -0.46 -3.87
N SER A 136 -22.57 -1.59 -3.25
CA SER A 136 -21.53 -2.54 -2.84
C SER A 136 -21.01 -3.30 -4.06
N LEU A 137 -19.68 -3.40 -4.20
CA LEU A 137 -19.02 -4.34 -5.11
C LEU A 137 -18.78 -5.67 -4.39
N ALA A 138 -18.27 -5.60 -3.16
CA ALA A 138 -18.04 -6.76 -2.28
C ALA A 138 -18.10 -6.31 -0.81
N ASP A 139 -18.76 -7.10 0.04
CA ASP A 139 -18.85 -6.83 1.49
C ASP A 139 -18.55 -8.08 2.35
N ARG A 140 -18.37 -9.25 1.72
CA ARG A 140 -18.17 -10.52 2.41
C ARG A 140 -17.24 -11.46 1.64
N TYR A 141 -16.57 -12.29 2.41
CA TYR A 141 -15.85 -13.47 1.93
C TYR A 141 -16.40 -14.72 2.66
N HIS A 142 -16.94 -15.69 1.92
CA HIS A 142 -17.59 -16.89 2.49
C HIS A 142 -18.61 -16.55 3.59
N GLY A 143 -19.47 -15.54 3.36
CA GLY A 143 -20.50 -15.09 4.29
C GLY A 143 -20.01 -14.24 5.46
N LYS A 144 -18.71 -14.11 5.69
CA LYS A 144 -18.07 -13.31 6.74
C LYS A 144 -17.74 -11.90 6.23
N ARG A 145 -17.99 -10.87 7.03
CA ARG A 145 -17.62 -9.49 6.70
C ARG A 145 -16.10 -9.31 6.72
N PHE A 146 -15.61 -8.44 5.86
CA PHE A 146 -14.19 -8.01 5.87
C PHE A 146 -13.81 -7.39 7.23
N ASN A 147 -12.50 -7.34 7.52
CA ASN A 147 -11.99 -6.72 8.74
C ASN A 147 -12.18 -5.19 8.70
N SER A 148 -11.45 -4.53 7.81
CA SER A 148 -11.50 -3.08 7.58
C SER A 148 -10.77 -2.77 6.28
N PRO A 149 -11.41 -2.95 5.10
CA PRO A 149 -10.76 -2.65 3.83
C PRO A 149 -10.05 -1.30 3.87
N ASN A 150 -8.75 -1.32 3.51
CA ASN A 150 -7.86 -0.18 3.72
C ASN A 150 -7.43 0.46 2.40
N ASP A 151 -6.60 -0.17 1.58
CA ASP A 151 -6.16 0.37 0.30
C ASP A 151 -6.44 -0.61 -0.84
N LEU A 152 -6.45 -0.12 -2.08
CA LEU A 152 -6.76 -0.93 -3.24
C LEU A 152 -5.92 -0.57 -4.47
N ALA A 153 -5.77 -1.55 -5.35
CA ALA A 153 -5.17 -1.39 -6.66
C ALA A 153 -6.03 -2.10 -7.71
N ILE A 154 -6.12 -1.53 -8.91
CA ILE A 154 -6.84 -2.12 -10.03
C ILE A 154 -5.82 -2.63 -11.03
N ALA A 155 -5.91 -3.91 -11.40
CA ALA A 155 -5.07 -4.49 -12.44
C ALA A 155 -5.57 -4.10 -13.85
N PRO A 156 -4.73 -4.21 -14.90
CA PRO A 156 -5.16 -4.00 -16.28
C PRO A 156 -6.33 -4.91 -16.72
N SER A 157 -6.50 -6.07 -16.08
CA SER A 157 -7.64 -6.98 -16.27
C SER A 157 -8.97 -6.43 -15.74
N GLY A 158 -8.93 -5.37 -14.91
CA GLY A 158 -10.08 -4.86 -14.15
C GLY A 158 -10.28 -5.56 -12.80
N ASP A 159 -9.41 -6.48 -12.43
CA ASP A 159 -9.39 -7.11 -11.11
C ASP A 159 -9.02 -6.09 -10.04
N VAL A 160 -9.74 -6.09 -8.93
CA VAL A 160 -9.52 -5.17 -7.81
C VAL A 160 -8.86 -5.93 -6.67
N TYR A 161 -7.58 -5.66 -6.43
CA TYR A 161 -6.89 -6.09 -5.22
C TYR A 161 -7.12 -5.09 -4.10
N PHE A 162 -7.36 -5.56 -2.89
CA PHE A 162 -7.46 -4.70 -1.72
C PHE A 162 -6.87 -5.35 -0.47
N THR A 163 -6.38 -4.53 0.43
CA THR A 163 -5.87 -4.94 1.73
C THR A 163 -6.97 -4.88 2.78
N ASP A 164 -7.01 -5.89 3.67
CA ASP A 164 -8.05 -5.99 4.70
C ASP A 164 -7.45 -6.17 6.11
N PRO A 165 -6.68 -5.21 6.61
CA PRO A 165 -6.19 -5.22 7.98
C PRO A 165 -7.28 -4.79 8.98
N ARG A 166 -6.94 -4.81 10.27
CA ARG A 166 -7.72 -4.14 11.31
C ARG A 166 -6.82 -3.23 12.14
N TYR A 167 -6.79 -1.93 11.82
CA TYR A 167 -6.11 -0.91 12.61
C TYR A 167 -7.03 -0.27 13.66
N VAL A 168 -8.28 -0.06 13.31
CA VAL A 168 -9.29 0.64 14.12
C VAL A 168 -10.63 -0.08 14.08
N GLY A 169 -11.53 0.32 14.97
CA GLY A 169 -12.91 -0.19 15.10
C GLY A 169 -13.00 -1.34 16.11
N ASP A 170 -14.03 -1.25 16.97
CA ASP A 170 -14.32 -2.20 18.04
C ASP A 170 -15.32 -3.28 17.61
N ASP A 171 -15.81 -3.22 16.35
CA ASP A 171 -16.72 -4.24 15.83
C ASP A 171 -16.08 -5.63 15.91
N PRO A 172 -16.84 -6.69 16.23
CA PRO A 172 -16.33 -8.04 16.23
C PRO A 172 -15.74 -8.43 14.87
N ARG A 173 -14.55 -9.02 14.90
CA ARG A 173 -13.92 -9.59 13.71
C ARG A 173 -14.64 -10.91 13.38
N GLU A 174 -14.99 -11.07 12.09
CA GLU A 174 -15.59 -12.30 11.57
C GLU A 174 -14.55 -13.18 10.87
N LEU A 175 -13.53 -12.54 10.24
CA LEU A 175 -12.37 -13.23 9.67
C LEU A 175 -11.30 -13.41 10.74
N ASP A 176 -10.67 -14.57 10.76
CA ASP A 176 -9.60 -14.97 11.68
C ASP A 176 -8.19 -14.64 11.18
N PHE A 177 -8.09 -13.97 10.04
CA PHE A 177 -6.84 -13.53 9.42
C PHE A 177 -6.97 -12.12 8.85
N GLU A 178 -5.84 -11.49 8.60
CA GLU A 178 -5.67 -10.30 7.78
C GLU A 178 -4.95 -10.71 6.48
N GLY A 179 -5.19 -10.01 5.37
CA GLY A 179 -4.59 -10.41 4.09
C GLY A 179 -4.98 -9.51 2.94
N VAL A 180 -4.55 -9.89 1.76
CA VAL A 180 -4.93 -9.26 0.50
C VAL A 180 -6.02 -10.08 -0.15
N PHE A 181 -7.08 -9.41 -0.57
CA PHE A 181 -8.20 -10.00 -1.30
C PHE A 181 -8.21 -9.53 -2.74
N LEU A 182 -8.89 -10.27 -3.57
CA LEU A 182 -9.15 -9.97 -4.97
C LEU A 182 -10.65 -10.02 -5.23
N VAL A 183 -11.19 -8.96 -5.83
CA VAL A 183 -12.56 -8.93 -6.38
C VAL A 183 -12.47 -8.92 -7.90
N LYS A 184 -13.03 -9.92 -8.53
CA LYS A 184 -13.14 -10.00 -9.99
C LYS A 184 -14.21 -9.02 -10.50
N PRO A 185 -14.18 -8.58 -11.77
CA PRO A 185 -15.22 -7.69 -12.34
C PRO A 185 -16.65 -8.24 -12.22
N ASN A 186 -16.81 -9.55 -12.11
CA ASN A 186 -18.12 -10.20 -11.89
C ASN A 186 -18.57 -10.23 -10.42
N GLY A 187 -17.79 -9.65 -9.49
CA GLY A 187 -18.08 -9.61 -8.05
C GLY A 187 -17.59 -10.83 -7.26
N THR A 188 -16.93 -11.82 -7.91
CA THR A 188 -16.35 -12.96 -7.19
C THR A 188 -15.19 -12.48 -6.32
N VAL A 189 -15.24 -12.85 -5.03
CA VAL A 189 -14.21 -12.54 -4.03
C VAL A 189 -13.36 -13.76 -3.75
N GLN A 190 -12.04 -13.59 -3.75
CA GLN A 190 -11.09 -14.63 -3.32
C GLN A 190 -9.97 -14.01 -2.49
N VAL A 191 -9.28 -14.83 -1.69
CA VAL A 191 -8.03 -14.42 -1.03
C VAL A 191 -6.93 -14.43 -2.08
N ALA A 192 -6.26 -13.28 -2.25
CA ALA A 192 -5.09 -13.20 -3.12
C ALA A 192 -3.84 -13.74 -2.43
N THR A 193 -3.60 -13.34 -1.17
CA THR A 193 -2.55 -13.91 -0.30
C THR A 193 -2.83 -13.65 1.17
N ARG A 194 -2.27 -14.50 2.04
CA ARG A 194 -2.20 -14.31 3.51
C ARG A 194 -0.77 -14.10 4.00
N ASP A 195 0.20 -14.04 3.10
CA ASP A 195 1.63 -13.96 3.45
C ASP A 195 2.06 -12.52 3.79
N VAL A 196 1.17 -11.76 4.41
CA VAL A 196 1.37 -10.41 4.92
C VAL A 196 0.75 -10.35 6.31
N GLU A 197 1.51 -9.88 7.31
CA GLU A 197 1.01 -9.85 8.70
C GLU A 197 -0.07 -8.78 8.89
N LYS A 198 0.18 -7.57 8.34
CA LYS A 198 -0.76 -6.44 8.43
C LYS A 198 -0.66 -5.56 7.18
N PRO A 199 -1.35 -5.97 6.10
CA PRO A 199 -1.24 -5.30 4.82
C PRO A 199 -1.83 -3.89 4.89
N ASN A 200 -1.15 -2.92 4.24
CA ASN A 200 -1.60 -1.54 4.12
C ASN A 200 -1.61 -1.12 2.64
N GLY A 201 -0.72 -0.23 2.21
CA GLY A 201 -0.64 0.21 0.82
C GLY A 201 -0.45 -0.93 -0.17
N ILE A 202 -1.07 -0.81 -1.34
CA ILE A 202 -1.02 -1.81 -2.41
C ILE A 202 -1.01 -1.15 -3.78
N ILE A 203 -0.15 -1.61 -4.67
CA ILE A 203 -0.10 -1.21 -6.08
C ILE A 203 0.17 -2.39 -7.00
N VAL A 204 -0.35 -2.32 -8.22
CA VAL A 204 -0.12 -3.29 -9.30
C VAL A 204 0.78 -2.64 -10.35
N THR A 205 1.77 -3.39 -10.85
CA THR A 205 2.62 -2.90 -11.94
C THR A 205 1.83 -2.68 -13.25
N PRO A 206 2.31 -1.80 -14.14
CA PRO A 206 1.66 -1.50 -15.42
C PRO A 206 1.34 -2.71 -16.29
N ASP A 207 2.17 -3.74 -16.24
CA ASP A 207 2.01 -4.99 -16.99
C ASP A 207 1.09 -6.00 -16.27
N GLY A 208 0.63 -5.70 -15.06
CA GLY A 208 -0.24 -6.54 -14.25
C GLY A 208 0.41 -7.80 -13.69
N LYS A 209 1.75 -7.91 -13.74
CA LYS A 209 2.46 -9.14 -13.35
C LYS A 209 2.96 -9.14 -11.91
N THR A 210 3.14 -7.96 -11.31
CA THR A 210 3.63 -7.82 -9.94
C THR A 210 2.69 -6.95 -9.13
N VAL A 211 2.47 -7.33 -7.88
CA VAL A 211 1.79 -6.54 -6.87
C VAL A 211 2.78 -6.21 -5.77
N TYR A 212 2.93 -4.92 -5.46
CA TYR A 212 3.66 -4.48 -4.28
C TYR A 212 2.68 -4.27 -3.13
N VAL A 213 3.05 -4.74 -1.94
CA VAL A 213 2.24 -4.63 -0.73
C VAL A 213 3.12 -4.15 0.42
N SER A 214 2.60 -3.22 1.19
CA SER A 214 3.20 -2.85 2.47
C SER A 214 2.78 -3.84 3.56
N ASP A 215 3.75 -4.35 4.31
CA ASP A 215 3.50 -4.98 5.61
C ASP A 215 3.84 -3.96 6.70
N ASN A 216 2.81 -3.45 7.39
CA ASN A 216 2.92 -2.36 8.37
C ASN A 216 2.32 -2.76 9.70
N ASN A 217 2.94 -3.74 10.35
CA ASN A 217 2.48 -4.24 11.63
C ASN A 217 3.15 -3.50 12.79
N SER A 218 2.42 -2.62 13.47
CA SER A 218 2.91 -1.78 14.57
C SER A 218 3.27 -2.53 15.87
N ARG A 219 3.18 -3.86 15.90
CA ARG A 219 3.64 -4.66 17.06
C ARG A 219 5.16 -4.62 17.12
N ALA A 220 5.72 -4.78 18.32
CA ALA A 220 7.16 -4.72 18.54
C ALA A 220 7.94 -5.77 17.71
N ASP A 221 7.33 -6.93 17.46
CA ASP A 221 7.85 -8.04 16.66
C ASP A 221 7.29 -8.09 15.23
N GLY A 222 6.52 -7.08 14.83
CA GLY A 222 5.81 -7.02 13.56
C GLY A 222 6.74 -6.71 12.38
N ASN A 223 6.29 -7.08 11.19
CA ASN A 223 6.98 -6.75 9.95
C ASN A 223 6.75 -5.28 9.54
N HIS A 224 7.81 -4.65 9.02
CA HIS A 224 7.79 -3.29 8.49
C HIS A 224 8.45 -3.28 7.11
N GLN A 225 7.77 -3.87 6.11
CA GLN A 225 8.40 -4.27 4.86
C GLN A 225 7.68 -3.75 3.62
N LEU A 226 8.46 -3.46 2.58
CA LEU A 226 7.98 -3.38 1.21
C LEU A 226 8.10 -4.77 0.58
N LEU A 227 6.98 -5.34 0.20
CA LEU A 227 6.88 -6.68 -0.37
C LEU A 227 6.55 -6.63 -1.86
N SER A 228 7.00 -7.62 -2.60
CA SER A 228 6.57 -7.91 -3.98
C SER A 228 5.98 -9.31 -4.07
N PHE A 229 4.99 -9.46 -4.94
CA PHE A 229 4.36 -10.75 -5.25
C PHE A 229 4.16 -10.88 -6.75
N MET A 230 4.34 -12.09 -7.28
CA MET A 230 3.99 -12.41 -8.67
C MET A 230 2.50 -12.73 -8.77
N VAL A 231 1.83 -12.14 -9.76
CA VAL A 231 0.42 -12.42 -10.06
C VAL A 231 0.34 -13.76 -10.80
N GLN A 232 -0.44 -14.69 -10.26
CA GLN A 232 -0.71 -15.99 -10.87
C GLN A 232 -1.83 -15.91 -11.92
N PRO A 233 -2.01 -16.90 -12.79
CA PRO A 233 -3.05 -16.89 -13.83
C PRO A 233 -4.49 -16.78 -13.29
N ASP A 234 -4.76 -17.26 -12.08
CA ASP A 234 -6.05 -17.12 -11.40
C ASP A 234 -6.21 -15.78 -10.65
N GLY A 235 -5.13 -14.98 -10.58
CA GLY A 235 -5.05 -13.71 -9.88
C GLY A 235 -4.59 -13.82 -8.43
N THR A 236 -4.28 -15.02 -7.92
CA THR A 236 -3.62 -15.15 -6.62
C THR A 236 -2.21 -14.60 -6.66
N LEU A 237 -1.67 -14.29 -5.47
CA LEU A 237 -0.33 -13.71 -5.32
C LEU A 237 0.60 -14.76 -4.71
N ALA A 238 1.73 -15.00 -5.35
CA ALA A 238 2.75 -15.95 -4.93
C ALA A 238 4.17 -15.35 -5.05
N ASP A 239 5.19 -16.15 -4.77
CA ASP A 239 6.60 -15.80 -4.92
C ASP A 239 6.97 -14.49 -4.20
N LYS A 240 6.59 -14.41 -2.91
CA LYS A 240 6.85 -13.28 -2.03
C LYS A 240 8.33 -12.92 -2.00
N GLY A 241 8.65 -11.67 -2.34
CA GLY A 241 9.97 -11.04 -2.16
C GLY A 241 9.91 -9.90 -1.14
N VAL A 242 10.96 -9.73 -0.33
CA VAL A 242 11.15 -8.53 0.49
C VAL A 242 12.08 -7.59 -0.29
N LEU A 243 11.55 -6.44 -0.69
CA LEU A 243 12.31 -5.43 -1.43
C LEU A 243 13.04 -4.47 -0.49
N PHE A 244 12.43 -4.15 0.66
CA PHE A 244 13.03 -3.29 1.67
C PHE A 244 12.44 -3.59 3.04
N ASP A 245 13.26 -3.61 4.08
CA ASP A 245 12.86 -3.79 5.48
C ASP A 245 13.25 -2.57 6.31
N PHE A 246 12.26 -1.83 6.80
CA PHE A 246 12.48 -0.65 7.65
C PHE A 246 12.99 -1.01 9.04
N GLY A 247 12.90 -2.28 9.44
CA GLY A 247 13.31 -2.77 10.74
C GLY A 247 12.33 -2.47 11.88
N PRO A 248 12.66 -2.94 13.07
CA PRO A 248 11.78 -2.85 14.23
C PRO A 248 11.61 -1.40 14.71
N ASN A 249 10.46 -1.13 15.33
CA ASN A 249 10.11 0.18 15.93
C ASN A 249 10.05 1.36 14.95
N ARG A 250 10.02 1.11 13.64
CA ARG A 250 9.78 2.13 12.62
C ARG A 250 8.34 2.04 12.12
N ARG A 251 7.83 3.11 11.53
CA ARG A 251 6.59 3.06 10.77
C ARG A 251 6.94 2.71 9.33
N ALA A 252 6.48 1.56 8.88
CA ALA A 252 6.60 1.15 7.50
C ALA A 252 5.70 1.97 6.56
N ILE A 253 5.61 1.53 5.34
CA ILE A 253 4.83 2.19 4.30
C ILE A 253 3.33 2.16 4.67
N ASP A 254 2.66 3.31 4.50
CA ASP A 254 1.21 3.43 4.53
C ASP A 254 0.68 3.27 3.11
N GLY A 255 0.67 4.31 2.28
CA GLY A 255 0.24 4.22 0.90
C GLY A 255 1.37 4.34 -0.13
N MET A 256 1.08 4.02 -1.40
CA MET A 256 2.07 4.00 -2.47
C MET A 256 1.49 4.39 -3.82
N THR A 257 2.36 4.93 -4.71
CA THR A 257 2.07 5.13 -6.13
C THR A 257 3.31 4.86 -6.99
N LEU A 258 3.14 4.80 -8.32
CA LEU A 258 4.23 4.62 -9.28
C LEU A 258 4.44 5.85 -10.15
N ASP A 259 5.69 6.08 -10.57
CA ASP A 259 5.96 6.92 -11.73
C ASP A 259 5.93 6.11 -13.03
N ALA A 260 6.07 6.80 -14.16
CA ALA A 260 6.03 6.20 -15.50
C ALA A 260 7.22 5.27 -15.79
N GLU A 261 8.29 5.33 -15.00
CA GLU A 261 9.45 4.42 -15.09
C GLU A 261 9.30 3.19 -14.19
N GLY A 262 8.21 3.13 -13.38
CA GLY A 262 7.95 2.05 -12.44
C GLY A 262 8.63 2.23 -11.10
N ASN A 263 9.17 3.42 -10.78
CA ASN A 263 9.68 3.70 -9.46
C ASN A 263 8.53 3.82 -8.46
N ILE A 264 8.73 3.31 -7.25
CA ILE A 264 7.73 3.22 -6.18
C ILE A 264 7.89 4.43 -5.26
N TYR A 265 6.85 5.25 -5.14
CA TYR A 265 6.77 6.35 -4.19
C TYR A 265 5.93 5.91 -3.00
N ALA A 266 6.53 5.80 -1.84
CA ALA A 266 5.96 5.16 -0.65
C ALA A 266 5.98 6.11 0.55
N THR A 267 4.83 6.39 1.13
CA THR A 267 4.71 7.21 2.34
C THR A 267 5.05 6.38 3.56
N ALA A 268 6.03 6.81 4.36
CA ALA A 268 6.49 6.05 5.52
C ALA A 268 7.14 6.94 6.59
N GLY A 269 7.57 6.33 7.66
CA GLY A 269 8.32 6.99 8.74
C GLY A 269 7.48 7.84 9.67
N ARG A 270 8.14 8.36 10.72
CA ARG A 270 7.56 9.28 11.71
C ARG A 270 8.58 10.33 12.13
N GLY A 271 8.09 11.49 12.53
CA GLY A 271 8.97 12.57 13.01
C GLY A 271 9.98 12.98 11.96
N LYS A 272 11.27 12.88 12.24
CA LYS A 272 12.35 13.24 11.29
C LYS A 272 12.48 12.27 10.10
N GLU A 273 11.94 11.08 10.22
CA GLU A 273 11.91 10.06 9.17
C GLU A 273 10.60 10.09 8.37
N ALA A 274 9.67 10.98 8.71
CA ALA A 274 8.40 11.12 8.00
C ALA A 274 8.64 11.65 6.59
N GLY A 275 8.18 10.91 5.57
CA GLY A 275 8.39 11.32 4.19
C GLY A 275 7.90 10.34 3.14
N VAL A 276 8.10 10.72 1.89
CA VAL A 276 7.94 9.83 0.74
C VAL A 276 9.30 9.24 0.40
N TYR A 277 9.41 7.94 0.51
CA TYR A 277 10.57 7.13 0.15
C TYR A 277 10.41 6.66 -1.28
N VAL A 278 11.38 6.97 -2.14
CA VAL A 278 11.33 6.55 -3.54
C VAL A 278 12.27 5.37 -3.76
N PHE A 279 11.73 4.29 -4.27
CA PHE A 279 12.48 3.08 -4.59
C PHE A 279 12.40 2.78 -6.09
N SER A 280 13.43 2.12 -6.62
CA SER A 280 13.29 1.46 -7.92
C SER A 280 12.31 0.29 -7.84
N ALA A 281 11.88 -0.26 -8.98
CA ALA A 281 11.05 -1.47 -9.05
C ALA A 281 11.66 -2.70 -8.34
N HIS A 282 12.96 -2.65 -8.01
CA HIS A 282 13.71 -3.72 -7.33
C HIS A 282 14.07 -3.37 -5.89
N GLY A 283 13.50 -2.30 -5.31
CA GLY A 283 13.70 -1.90 -3.93
C GLY A 283 14.96 -1.06 -3.66
N ALA A 284 15.73 -0.67 -4.69
CA ALA A 284 16.89 0.21 -4.47
C ALA A 284 16.42 1.63 -4.06
N PRO A 285 16.95 2.21 -2.96
CA PRO A 285 16.60 3.56 -2.52
C PRO A 285 17.04 4.63 -3.53
N LEU A 286 16.13 5.46 -4.02
CA LEU A 286 16.42 6.48 -5.02
C LEU A 286 16.39 7.89 -4.45
N ALA A 287 15.31 8.28 -3.74
CA ALA A 287 15.13 9.62 -3.22
C ALA A 287 14.28 9.63 -1.94
N PHE A 288 14.39 10.70 -1.18
CA PHE A 288 13.58 10.97 0.00
C PHE A 288 13.00 12.39 -0.07
N ILE A 289 11.70 12.50 0.20
CA ILE A 289 10.97 13.77 0.25
C ILE A 289 10.38 13.90 1.65
N ALA A 290 10.97 14.76 2.47
CA ALA A 290 10.47 14.97 3.83
C ALA A 290 9.05 15.57 3.82
N THR A 291 8.20 15.11 4.75
CA THR A 291 6.85 15.64 4.97
C THR A 291 6.77 16.38 6.32
N PRO A 292 5.81 17.30 6.49
CA PRO A 292 5.69 18.07 7.73
C PRO A 292 5.30 17.22 8.94
N GLY A 293 4.62 16.12 8.71
CA GLY A 293 4.21 15.14 9.72
C GLY A 293 4.06 13.77 9.09
N ASP A 294 3.46 12.82 9.82
CA ASP A 294 3.30 11.45 9.37
C ASP A 294 2.49 11.40 8.06
N PRO A 295 3.10 11.03 6.91
CA PRO A 295 2.38 10.93 5.64
C PRO A 295 1.56 9.64 5.62
N THR A 296 0.45 9.65 4.88
CA THR A 296 -0.46 8.50 4.80
C THR A 296 -0.46 7.89 3.40
N ASN A 297 -0.67 8.69 2.33
CA ASN A 297 -0.74 8.16 0.98
C ASN A 297 -0.30 9.20 -0.06
N CYS A 298 -0.17 8.82 -1.33
CA CYS A 298 0.22 9.75 -2.38
C CYS A 298 -0.31 9.34 -3.76
N VAL A 299 -0.43 10.33 -4.66
CA VAL A 299 -0.84 10.13 -6.04
C VAL A 299 -0.23 11.20 -6.94
N PHE A 300 0.10 10.86 -8.16
CA PHE A 300 0.47 11.86 -9.18
C PHE A 300 -0.77 12.51 -9.81
N GLY A 301 -0.65 13.78 -10.14
CA GLY A 301 -1.61 14.48 -10.99
C GLY A 301 -1.57 14.03 -12.45
N VAL A 302 -2.31 14.74 -13.32
CA VAL A 302 -2.39 14.44 -14.76
C VAL A 302 -2.30 15.71 -15.61
N GLY A 303 -2.09 15.54 -16.91
CA GLY A 303 -1.98 16.68 -17.82
C GLY A 303 -0.82 17.61 -17.42
N GLY A 304 -1.12 18.88 -17.18
CA GLY A 304 -0.14 19.86 -16.70
C GLY A 304 0.44 19.57 -15.33
N GLU A 305 -0.24 18.75 -14.54
CA GLU A 305 0.17 18.30 -13.20
C GLU A 305 0.77 16.88 -13.19
N ALA A 306 1.08 16.28 -14.35
CA ALA A 306 1.57 14.90 -14.45
C ALA A 306 2.87 14.63 -13.66
N THR A 307 3.69 15.64 -13.43
CA THR A 307 4.91 15.57 -12.61
C THR A 307 4.69 16.08 -11.18
N THR A 308 3.47 16.43 -10.80
CA THR A 308 3.14 16.85 -9.44
C THR A 308 2.68 15.67 -8.62
N LEU A 309 3.38 15.38 -7.54
CA LEU A 309 2.98 14.39 -6.54
C LEU A 309 2.13 15.08 -5.47
N TYR A 310 0.93 14.58 -5.25
CA TYR A 310 0.05 14.96 -4.14
C TYR A 310 0.21 13.97 -3.00
N VAL A 311 0.35 14.47 -1.77
CA VAL A 311 0.63 13.67 -0.58
C VAL A 311 -0.36 14.04 0.52
N THR A 312 -1.05 13.06 1.07
CA THR A 312 -1.82 13.21 2.31
C THR A 312 -0.89 13.03 3.51
N SER A 313 -0.96 13.94 4.47
CA SER A 313 -0.04 13.96 5.61
C SER A 313 -0.60 14.73 6.79
N ALA A 314 -0.17 14.38 8.01
CA ALA A 314 -0.33 15.24 9.16
C ALA A 314 0.34 16.60 8.92
N THR A 315 -0.23 17.65 9.51
CA THR A 315 0.30 19.00 9.43
C THR A 315 1.32 19.26 10.55
N MET A 316 2.08 20.34 10.44
CA MET A 316 2.93 20.83 11.54
C MET A 316 2.16 21.56 12.64
N GLN A 317 0.86 21.74 12.48
CA GLN A 317 0.07 22.43 13.50
C GLN A 317 0.04 21.59 14.79
N PRO A 318 0.23 22.22 15.95
CA PRO A 318 0.17 21.51 17.21
C PRO A 318 -1.25 20.94 17.42
N ALA A 319 -1.31 19.69 17.83
CA ALA A 319 -2.57 19.10 18.25
C ALA A 319 -3.12 19.83 19.49
N ALA A 320 -4.42 20.03 19.56
CA ALA A 320 -5.07 20.39 20.81
C ALA A 320 -4.84 19.26 21.82
N ALA A 321 -4.84 19.58 23.12
CA ALA A 321 -4.57 18.62 24.18
C ALA A 321 -5.46 17.37 24.05
N GLY A 322 -4.85 16.20 23.88
CA GLY A 322 -5.54 14.92 23.70
C GLY A 322 -6.06 14.64 22.27
N MET A 323 -5.81 15.52 21.31
CA MET A 323 -6.20 15.33 19.90
C MET A 323 -4.98 15.03 19.02
N ARG A 324 -5.23 14.49 17.83
CA ARG A 324 -4.20 14.38 16.76
C ARG A 324 -4.02 15.75 16.09
N PRO A 325 -2.83 16.04 15.50
CA PRO A 325 -2.68 17.19 14.62
C PRO A 325 -3.68 17.06 13.46
N PRO A 326 -4.16 18.15 12.89
CA PRO A 326 -4.95 18.10 11.66
C PRO A 326 -4.14 17.48 10.53
N TYR A 327 -4.83 16.90 9.57
CA TYR A 327 -4.26 16.33 8.36
C TYR A 327 -4.60 17.17 7.14
N GLY A 328 -3.81 17.05 6.10
CA GLY A 328 -3.98 17.84 4.91
C GLY A 328 -3.58 17.13 3.63
N LEU A 329 -3.70 17.87 2.53
CA LEU A 329 -3.19 17.53 1.22
C LEU A 329 -2.06 18.49 0.89
N TYR A 330 -0.94 17.94 0.47
CA TYR A 330 0.27 18.65 0.04
C TYR A 330 0.58 18.32 -1.41
N ARG A 331 1.42 19.12 -2.06
CA ARG A 331 1.93 18.82 -3.39
C ARG A 331 3.40 19.18 -3.52
N ILE A 332 4.09 18.48 -4.40
CA ILE A 332 5.47 18.77 -4.80
C ILE A 332 5.65 18.49 -6.28
N ARG A 333 6.39 19.35 -6.99
CA ARG A 333 6.75 19.09 -8.38
C ARG A 333 8.01 18.22 -8.44
N LEU A 334 7.96 17.18 -9.25
CA LEU A 334 9.03 16.22 -9.46
C LEU A 334 9.49 16.21 -10.92
N ILE A 335 10.55 15.45 -11.20
CA ILE A 335 11.11 15.34 -12.57
C ILE A 335 10.29 14.32 -13.38
N LYS A 336 9.92 13.21 -12.79
CA LYS A 336 9.24 12.10 -13.48
C LYS A 336 7.73 12.27 -13.41
N PRO A 337 7.00 12.00 -14.51
CA PRO A 337 5.54 11.94 -14.47
C PRO A 337 5.06 10.65 -13.79
N GLY A 338 3.88 10.71 -13.19
CA GLY A 338 3.23 9.54 -12.63
C GLY A 338 2.78 8.53 -13.67
N TYR A 339 2.71 7.26 -13.25
CA TYR A 339 2.06 6.21 -14.03
C TYR A 339 0.54 6.35 -13.95
N ARG A 340 -0.13 6.12 -15.06
CA ARG A 340 -1.58 6.12 -15.14
C ARG A 340 -2.09 4.85 -15.82
N LEU A 341 -2.85 4.05 -15.08
CA LEU A 341 -3.39 2.79 -15.61
C LEU A 341 -4.44 3.03 -16.72
N PHE A 342 -5.32 4.02 -16.53
CA PHE A 342 -6.36 4.37 -17.49
C PHE A 342 -6.12 5.80 -18.01
N PRO A 343 -5.55 5.96 -19.21
CA PRO A 343 -5.16 7.28 -19.73
C PRO A 343 -6.35 8.20 -20.09
N LYS A 344 -7.58 7.68 -20.06
CA LYS A 344 -8.82 8.45 -20.29
C LYS A 344 -9.79 8.17 -19.13
N GLY A 345 -9.81 9.03 -18.16
CA GLY A 345 -10.87 9.17 -17.19
C GLY A 345 -11.56 10.47 -17.49
#